data_038ad9d1fc9c2e2821349ba6d8283b78
#
_entry.id   038ad9d1fc9c2e2821349ba6d8283b78
#
_cell.length_a   1.000
_cell.length_b   1.000
_cell.length_c   1.000
_cell.angle_alpha   90.00
_cell.angle_beta   90.00
_cell.angle_gamma   90.00
#
_symmetry.space_group_name_H-M   'P 1'
#
loop_
_entity.id
_entity.type
_entity.pdbx_description
1 polymer ?
#
loop_
_entity_poly.entity_id
_entity_poly.type
_entity_poly.pdbx_seq_one_letter_code
_entity_poly.pdbx_strand_id
1 'polypeptide(L)'
;GVVATISPIDFLSISDLSDLIESKSKSISLLILDQLSDVRNFGAIVRTAECTAIDCIIIQSSGSAPVNGDTIKTSSGAIFNVPICKVSHIKDAIFLLKQHDIKIFGASEKAENNIFQTDFGKSQAIVMGSEGKGLSSSVIKLCDELISIPLHGKIESLNVSVACGTILFEMIRQKKY
;
A
#
# COMPACT_ATOMS: atom_id res chain seq x y z
N GLY A 1 20.11 -30.22 14.53
CA GLY A 1 20.12 -28.77 14.72
C GLY A 1 18.77 -28.19 14.37
N VAL A 2 18.36 -27.11 15.04
CA VAL A 2 17.13 -26.33 14.73
C VAL A 2 17.57 -25.05 14.06
N VAL A 3 16.96 -24.71 12.92
CA VAL A 3 17.15 -23.43 12.24
C VAL A 3 15.84 -22.65 12.40
N ALA A 4 15.92 -21.46 12.97
CA ALA A 4 14.80 -20.54 13.06
C ALA A 4 15.02 -19.39 12.08
N THR A 5 14.02 -19.10 11.25
CA THR A 5 13.99 -17.90 10.40
C THR A 5 13.15 -16.85 11.10
N ILE A 6 13.75 -15.72 11.40
CA ILE A 6 13.07 -14.56 12.02
C ILE A 6 12.92 -13.44 10.99
N SER A 7 11.92 -12.58 11.19
CA SER A 7 11.80 -11.36 10.39
C SER A 7 12.98 -10.43 10.67
N PRO A 8 13.56 -9.78 9.65
CA PRO A 8 14.63 -8.80 9.83
C PRO A 8 14.15 -7.45 10.39
N ILE A 9 12.84 -7.25 10.50
CA ILE A 9 12.21 -6.03 11.02
C ILE A 9 11.14 -6.39 12.05
N ASP A 10 10.84 -5.44 12.92
CA ASP A 10 9.66 -5.45 13.77
C ASP A 10 8.45 -4.91 13.00
N PHE A 11 7.29 -5.56 13.17
CA PHE A 11 6.04 -5.13 12.58
C PHE A 11 5.23 -4.32 13.57
N LEU A 12 4.62 -3.25 13.08
CA LEU A 12 3.60 -2.53 13.84
C LEU A 12 2.33 -3.39 13.95
N SER A 13 1.70 -3.33 15.11
CA SER A 13 0.35 -3.84 15.33
C SER A 13 -0.70 -2.82 14.88
N ILE A 14 -1.98 -3.19 14.91
CA ILE A 14 -3.09 -2.27 14.62
C ILE A 14 -3.17 -1.14 15.68
N SER A 15 -2.77 -1.39 16.92
CA SER A 15 -2.68 -0.38 17.97
C SER A 15 -1.57 0.64 17.67
N ASP A 16 -0.39 0.14 17.27
CA ASP A 16 0.73 1.01 16.89
C ASP A 16 0.39 1.87 15.66
N LEU A 17 -0.42 1.33 14.74
CA LEU A 17 -0.94 2.09 13.60
C LEU A 17 -1.87 3.22 14.06
N SER A 18 -2.74 2.99 15.04
CA SER A 18 -3.59 4.04 15.63
C SER A 18 -2.74 5.15 16.24
N ASP A 19 -1.76 4.79 17.05
CA ASP A 19 -0.84 5.75 17.68
C ASP A 19 -0.06 6.57 16.63
N LEU A 20 0.37 5.91 15.54
CA LEU A 20 1.04 6.57 14.42
C LEU A 20 0.11 7.59 13.76
N ILE A 21 -1.15 7.24 13.49
CA ILE A 21 -2.14 8.14 12.88
C ILE A 21 -2.35 9.36 13.78
N GLU A 22 -2.56 9.16 15.08
CA GLU A 22 -2.79 10.23 16.04
C GLU A 22 -1.57 11.17 16.17
N SER A 23 -0.35 10.64 16.05
CA SER A 23 0.88 11.43 16.06
C SER A 23 1.04 12.37 14.85
N LYS A 24 0.37 12.04 13.72
CA LYS A 24 0.44 12.78 12.45
C LYS A 24 -0.68 13.83 12.36
N SER A 25 -0.52 14.94 13.05
CA SER A 25 -1.55 15.99 13.22
C SER A 25 -2.00 16.70 11.94
N LYS A 26 -1.32 16.57 10.80
CA LYS A 26 -1.58 17.38 9.59
C LYS A 26 -1.92 16.59 8.33
N SER A 27 -1.26 15.48 8.10
CA SER A 27 -1.51 14.62 6.92
C SER A 27 -0.81 13.29 7.09
N ILE A 28 -1.44 12.22 6.61
CA ILE A 28 -0.86 10.88 6.59
C ILE A 28 -1.08 10.24 5.22
N SER A 29 -0.07 9.51 4.74
CA SER A 29 -0.11 8.76 3.49
C SER A 29 0.17 7.30 3.77
N LEU A 30 -0.80 6.45 3.50
CA LEU A 30 -0.72 5.03 3.80
C LEU A 30 -0.85 4.19 2.53
N LEU A 31 -0.24 3.02 2.55
CA LEU A 31 -0.33 2.05 1.47
C LEU A 31 -0.82 0.72 2.03
N ILE A 32 -1.88 0.17 1.44
CA ILE A 32 -2.45 -1.13 1.81
C ILE A 32 -2.19 -2.10 0.66
N LEU A 33 -1.66 -3.29 0.97
CA LEU A 33 -1.39 -4.34 -0.01
C LEU A 33 -2.35 -5.52 0.22
N ASP A 34 -3.36 -5.66 -0.66
CA ASP A 34 -4.37 -6.71 -0.58
C ASP A 34 -3.89 -7.96 -1.32
N GLN A 35 -3.47 -8.99 -0.57
CA GLN A 35 -3.03 -10.30 -1.08
C GLN A 35 -1.83 -10.26 -2.05
N LEU A 36 -0.92 -9.31 -1.88
CA LEU A 36 0.32 -9.25 -2.64
C LEU A 36 1.34 -10.24 -2.07
N SER A 37 1.60 -11.32 -2.79
CA SER A 37 2.46 -12.43 -2.33
C SER A 37 3.83 -12.51 -3.01
N ASP A 38 4.02 -11.85 -4.15
CA ASP A 38 5.32 -11.83 -4.83
C ASP A 38 6.33 -10.93 -4.12
N VAL A 39 7.48 -11.52 -3.73
CA VAL A 39 8.52 -10.83 -2.96
C VAL A 39 9.24 -9.73 -3.76
N ARG A 40 9.32 -9.88 -5.09
CA ARG A 40 9.99 -8.89 -5.95
C ARG A 40 9.14 -7.66 -6.09
N ASN A 41 7.83 -7.85 -6.35
CA ASN A 41 6.89 -6.73 -6.40
C ASN A 41 6.76 -6.05 -5.05
N PHE A 42 6.70 -6.81 -3.97
CA PHE A 42 6.67 -6.25 -2.61
C PHE A 42 7.90 -5.39 -2.33
N GLY A 43 9.11 -5.91 -2.60
CA GLY A 43 10.33 -5.14 -2.41
C GLY A 43 10.42 -3.88 -3.26
N ALA A 44 9.99 -3.95 -4.54
CA ALA A 44 9.94 -2.78 -5.42
C ALA A 44 8.94 -1.72 -4.91
N ILE A 45 7.78 -2.16 -4.40
CA ILE A 45 6.78 -1.28 -3.80
C ILE A 45 7.32 -0.62 -2.53
N VAL A 46 7.97 -1.38 -1.64
CA VAL A 46 8.59 -0.84 -0.42
C VAL A 46 9.63 0.23 -0.76
N ARG A 47 10.47 -0.02 -1.77
CA ARG A 47 11.45 0.97 -2.24
C ARG A 47 10.78 2.25 -2.74
N THR A 48 9.72 2.12 -3.52
CA THR A 48 8.97 3.27 -4.02
C THR A 48 8.25 4.01 -2.89
N ALA A 49 7.67 3.28 -1.93
CA ALA A 49 7.00 3.85 -0.76
C ALA A 49 7.96 4.71 0.08
N GLU A 50 9.19 4.25 0.27
CA GLU A 50 10.24 5.03 0.93
C GLU A 50 10.56 6.31 0.16
N CYS A 51 10.83 6.21 -1.14
CA CYS A 51 11.10 7.36 -2.00
C CYS A 51 9.96 8.39 -2.04
N THR A 52 8.73 7.93 -1.79
CA THR A 52 7.52 8.75 -1.81
C THR A 52 7.05 9.16 -0.41
N ALA A 53 7.85 8.89 0.62
CA ALA A 53 7.58 9.22 2.01
C ALA A 53 6.21 8.70 2.49
N ILE A 54 5.87 7.46 2.15
CA ILE A 54 4.71 6.76 2.71
C ILE A 54 4.97 6.52 4.21
N ASP A 55 4.01 6.89 5.03
CA ASP A 55 4.14 6.83 6.50
C ASP A 55 4.05 5.39 7.04
N CYS A 56 3.28 4.52 6.39
CA CYS A 56 3.19 3.10 6.75
C CYS A 56 2.65 2.26 5.60
N ILE A 57 3.18 1.03 5.46
CA ILE A 57 2.61 -0.01 4.59
C ILE A 57 1.84 -0.98 5.46
N ILE A 58 0.60 -1.32 5.07
CA ILE A 58 -0.27 -2.24 5.79
C ILE A 58 -0.39 -3.54 4.98
N ILE A 59 -0.05 -4.66 5.60
CA ILE A 59 -0.12 -5.99 4.99
C ILE A 59 -0.92 -6.95 5.87
N GLN A 60 -1.43 -8.02 5.27
CA GLN A 60 -2.09 -9.09 6.00
C GLN A 60 -1.09 -10.11 6.55
N SER A 61 -1.39 -10.72 7.68
CA SER A 61 -0.53 -11.72 8.33
C SER A 61 -0.39 -13.00 7.52
N SER A 62 -1.40 -13.34 6.72
CA SER A 62 -1.41 -14.50 5.83
C SER A 62 -1.65 -14.08 4.38
N GLY A 63 -1.01 -14.74 3.42
CA GLY A 63 -1.16 -14.44 1.99
C GLY A 63 -0.39 -13.22 1.48
N SER A 64 0.40 -12.57 2.34
CA SER A 64 1.31 -11.49 1.94
C SER A 64 2.71 -12.02 1.68
N ALA A 65 3.50 -11.27 0.92
CA ALA A 65 4.90 -11.58 0.66
C ALA A 65 5.71 -11.71 1.97
N PRO A 66 6.62 -12.68 2.06
CA PRO A 66 7.48 -12.80 3.22
C PRO A 66 8.46 -11.62 3.31
N VAL A 67 8.74 -11.19 4.54
CA VAL A 67 9.82 -10.22 4.81
C VAL A 67 11.07 -10.99 5.21
N ASN A 68 11.99 -11.12 4.29
CA ASN A 68 13.23 -11.92 4.42
C ASN A 68 14.40 -11.25 3.68
N GLY A 69 15.51 -11.98 3.52
CA GLY A 69 16.68 -11.48 2.79
C GLY A 69 16.43 -11.05 1.35
N ASP A 70 15.50 -11.71 0.65
CA ASP A 70 15.13 -11.33 -0.72
C ASP A 70 14.37 -10.01 -0.74
N THR A 71 13.52 -9.75 0.26
CA THR A 71 12.84 -8.46 0.42
C THR A 71 13.84 -7.33 0.69
N ILE A 72 14.84 -7.56 1.55
CA ILE A 72 15.92 -6.59 1.79
C ILE A 72 16.62 -6.24 0.47
N LYS A 73 16.97 -7.26 -0.31
CA LYS A 73 17.67 -7.10 -1.57
C LYS A 73 16.83 -6.37 -2.62
N THR A 74 15.58 -6.77 -2.81
CA THR A 74 14.69 -6.19 -3.82
C THR A 74 14.23 -4.79 -3.47
N SER A 75 14.12 -4.46 -2.18
CA SER A 75 13.84 -3.10 -1.70
C SER A 75 15.08 -2.21 -1.62
N SER A 76 16.29 -2.73 -1.92
CA SER A 76 17.57 -2.01 -1.73
C SER A 76 17.73 -1.47 -0.31
N GLY A 77 17.25 -2.22 0.69
CA GLY A 77 17.30 -1.83 2.11
C GLY A 77 16.19 -0.89 2.58
N ALA A 78 15.33 -0.39 1.70
CA ALA A 78 14.23 0.52 2.09
C ALA A 78 13.27 -0.10 3.11
N ILE A 79 13.22 -1.45 3.21
CA ILE A 79 12.43 -2.18 4.19
C ILE A 79 12.75 -1.78 5.65
N PHE A 80 13.93 -1.27 5.94
CA PHE A 80 14.33 -0.82 7.26
C PHE A 80 13.88 0.61 7.59
N ASN A 81 13.44 1.38 6.58
CA ASN A 81 13.09 2.79 6.72
C ASN A 81 11.58 3.03 6.74
N VAL A 82 10.79 2.12 6.15
CA VAL A 82 9.34 2.26 6.05
C VAL A 82 8.65 1.39 7.10
N PRO A 83 7.87 1.95 8.01
CA PRO A 83 7.08 1.17 8.95
C PRO A 83 6.12 0.22 8.24
N ILE A 84 6.05 -1.04 8.68
CA ILE A 84 5.12 -2.04 8.15
C ILE A 84 4.20 -2.52 9.26
N CYS A 85 2.91 -2.27 9.08
CA CYS A 85 1.87 -2.75 9.97
C CYS A 85 1.34 -4.10 9.48
N LYS A 86 1.26 -5.08 10.36
CA LYS A 86 0.79 -6.43 10.06
C LYS A 86 -0.52 -6.70 10.78
N VAL A 87 -1.59 -6.89 10.00
CA VAL A 87 -2.95 -7.08 10.53
C VAL A 87 -3.48 -8.48 10.20
N SER A 88 -4.41 -8.99 11.00
CA SER A 88 -5.08 -10.26 10.70
C SER A 88 -5.97 -10.15 9.46
N HIS A 89 -6.69 -9.05 9.33
CA HIS A 89 -7.56 -8.75 8.19
C HIS A 89 -7.39 -7.31 7.73
N ILE A 90 -7.21 -7.10 6.43
CA ILE A 90 -7.11 -5.75 5.83
C ILE A 90 -8.33 -4.88 6.18
N LYS A 91 -9.51 -5.49 6.31
CA LYS A 91 -10.74 -4.76 6.66
C LYS A 91 -10.65 -4.04 8.01
N ASP A 92 -9.99 -4.66 8.99
CA ASP A 92 -9.85 -4.06 10.32
C ASP A 92 -9.03 -2.76 10.24
N ALA A 93 -7.96 -2.78 9.45
CA ALA A 93 -7.19 -1.58 9.18
C ALA A 93 -8.03 -0.52 8.44
N ILE A 94 -8.78 -0.90 7.39
CA ILE A 94 -9.63 0.05 6.66
C ILE A 94 -10.67 0.68 7.58
N PHE A 95 -11.30 -0.09 8.49
CA PHE A 95 -12.26 0.47 9.46
C PHE A 95 -11.59 1.46 10.41
N LEU A 96 -10.39 1.14 10.92
CA LEU A 96 -9.62 2.06 11.75
C LEU A 96 -9.32 3.37 10.98
N LEU A 97 -8.85 3.27 9.73
CA LEU A 97 -8.53 4.43 8.93
C LEU A 97 -9.74 5.34 8.69
N LYS A 98 -10.92 4.75 8.44
CA LYS A 98 -12.17 5.49 8.27
C LYS A 98 -12.62 6.20 9.56
N GLN A 99 -12.36 5.64 10.74
CA GLN A 99 -12.62 6.31 12.03
C GLN A 99 -11.76 7.58 12.21
N HIS A 100 -10.64 7.68 11.50
CA HIS A 100 -9.76 8.85 11.50
C HIS A 100 -9.91 9.73 10.25
N ASP A 101 -11.05 9.62 9.53
CA ASP A 101 -11.36 10.39 8.32
C ASP A 101 -10.29 10.28 7.20
N ILE A 102 -9.59 9.13 7.14
CA ILE A 102 -8.63 8.83 6.09
C ILE A 102 -9.36 8.24 4.89
N LYS A 103 -9.30 8.93 3.75
CA LYS A 103 -9.94 8.49 2.51
C LYS A 103 -9.23 7.28 1.90
N ILE A 104 -10.00 6.28 1.48
CA ILE A 104 -9.50 5.00 0.96
C ILE A 104 -9.69 4.95 -0.56
N PHE A 105 -8.58 4.92 -1.31
CA PHE A 105 -8.58 4.80 -2.76
C PHE A 105 -8.15 3.40 -3.18
N GLY A 106 -8.99 2.69 -3.91
CA GLY A 106 -8.67 1.37 -4.46
C GLY A 106 -8.15 1.46 -5.90
N ALA A 107 -6.97 0.93 -6.18
CA ALA A 107 -6.43 0.88 -7.53
C ALA A 107 -7.10 -0.24 -8.34
N SER A 108 -7.77 0.11 -9.43
CA SER A 108 -8.46 -0.84 -10.31
C SER A 108 -8.48 -0.32 -11.74
N GLU A 109 -8.13 -1.17 -12.70
CA GLU A 109 -8.22 -0.85 -14.14
C GLU A 109 -9.66 -0.60 -14.62
N LYS A 110 -10.65 -1.04 -13.83
CA LYS A 110 -12.08 -0.89 -14.13
C LYS A 110 -12.71 0.38 -13.56
N ALA A 111 -11.92 1.22 -12.88
CA ALA A 111 -12.41 2.46 -12.31
C ALA A 111 -12.71 3.50 -13.41
N GLU A 112 -13.79 4.24 -13.23
CA GLU A 112 -14.17 5.34 -14.13
C GLU A 112 -13.26 6.56 -13.94
N ASN A 113 -12.90 6.88 -12.71
CA ASN A 113 -12.01 7.99 -12.39
C ASN A 113 -10.55 7.56 -12.56
N ASN A 114 -9.75 8.40 -13.21
CA ASN A 114 -8.32 8.17 -13.30
C ASN A 114 -7.53 9.02 -12.29
N ILE A 115 -6.29 8.63 -12.05
CA ILE A 115 -5.42 9.26 -11.04
C ILE A 115 -5.20 10.77 -11.29
N PHE A 116 -5.27 11.24 -12.54
CA PHE A 116 -5.04 12.63 -12.89
C PHE A 116 -6.27 13.53 -12.64
N GLN A 117 -7.43 12.92 -12.46
CA GLN A 117 -8.71 13.59 -12.15
C GLN A 117 -9.08 13.45 -10.67
N THR A 118 -8.38 12.58 -9.94
CA THR A 118 -8.64 12.30 -8.53
C THR A 118 -7.97 13.35 -7.65
N ASP A 119 -8.70 13.89 -6.68
CA ASP A 119 -8.13 14.68 -5.57
C ASP A 119 -7.80 13.73 -4.41
N PHE A 120 -6.50 13.49 -4.20
CA PHE A 120 -6.04 12.62 -3.11
C PHE A 120 -6.18 13.26 -1.72
N GLY A 121 -6.32 14.58 -1.65
CA GLY A 121 -6.44 15.28 -0.38
C GLY A 121 -5.18 15.20 0.50
N LYS A 122 -5.36 15.42 1.81
CA LYS A 122 -4.24 15.47 2.77
C LYS A 122 -3.94 14.11 3.41
N SER A 123 -4.99 13.39 3.81
CA SER A 123 -4.86 12.09 4.50
C SER A 123 -5.56 11.01 3.69
N GLN A 124 -4.80 10.04 3.22
CA GLN A 124 -5.31 9.00 2.34
C GLN A 124 -4.56 7.67 2.51
N ALA A 125 -5.25 6.60 2.13
CA ALA A 125 -4.67 5.27 1.94
C ALA A 125 -4.93 4.79 0.52
N ILE A 126 -3.88 4.34 -0.16
CA ILE A 126 -3.96 3.68 -1.46
C ILE A 126 -4.00 2.18 -1.22
N VAL A 127 -4.95 1.49 -1.83
CA VAL A 127 -5.04 0.02 -1.77
C VAL A 127 -4.64 -0.56 -3.12
N MET A 128 -3.59 -1.38 -3.10
CA MET A 128 -3.11 -2.14 -4.26
C MET A 128 -3.54 -3.60 -4.12
N GLY A 129 -4.08 -4.17 -5.16
CA GLY A 129 -4.47 -5.57 -5.21
C GLY A 129 -3.35 -6.51 -5.66
N SER A 130 -3.64 -7.81 -5.66
CA SER A 130 -2.72 -8.84 -6.16
C SER A 130 -2.64 -8.83 -7.68
N GLU A 131 -1.53 -9.37 -8.22
CA GLU A 131 -1.40 -9.57 -9.66
C GLU A 131 -2.46 -10.56 -10.19
N GLY A 132 -3.06 -10.21 -11.30
CA GLY A 132 -4.06 -11.02 -12.01
C GLY A 132 -5.47 -11.01 -11.41
N LYS A 133 -5.63 -10.84 -10.08
CA LYS A 133 -6.95 -10.78 -9.44
C LYS A 133 -7.38 -9.37 -9.06
N GLY A 134 -6.43 -8.44 -8.95
CA GLY A 134 -6.72 -7.10 -8.45
C GLY A 134 -7.14 -7.07 -6.99
N LEU A 135 -7.96 -6.12 -6.63
CA LEU A 135 -8.54 -5.98 -5.29
C LEU A 135 -9.59 -7.06 -5.01
N SER A 136 -9.62 -7.58 -3.80
CA SER A 136 -10.70 -8.47 -3.37
C SER A 136 -12.04 -7.75 -3.34
N SER A 137 -13.14 -8.47 -3.67
CA SER A 137 -14.49 -7.88 -3.71
C SER A 137 -14.90 -7.23 -2.40
N SER A 138 -14.40 -7.76 -1.29
CA SER A 138 -14.69 -7.24 0.03
C SER A 138 -13.95 -5.95 0.34
N VAL A 139 -12.76 -5.76 -0.21
CA VAL A 139 -11.98 -4.52 -0.09
C VAL A 139 -12.53 -3.45 -1.02
N ILE A 140 -12.90 -3.80 -2.25
CA ILE A 140 -13.57 -2.88 -3.19
C ILE A 140 -14.76 -2.17 -2.54
N LYS A 141 -15.61 -2.92 -1.81
CA LYS A 141 -16.80 -2.36 -1.15
C LYS A 141 -16.48 -1.39 -0.01
N LEU A 142 -15.26 -1.42 0.50
CA LEU A 142 -14.80 -0.55 1.58
C LEU A 142 -14.01 0.67 1.08
N CYS A 143 -13.58 0.68 -0.18
CA CYS A 143 -12.96 1.85 -0.78
C CYS A 143 -13.98 2.98 -0.92
N ASP A 144 -13.57 4.21 -0.66
CA ASP A 144 -14.40 5.39 -0.86
C ASP A 144 -14.43 5.78 -2.34
N GLU A 145 -13.34 5.46 -3.06
CA GLU A 145 -13.21 5.71 -4.49
C GLU A 145 -12.32 4.65 -5.14
N LEU A 146 -12.65 4.26 -6.35
CA LEU A 146 -11.77 3.46 -7.21
C LEU A 146 -11.08 4.38 -8.20
N ILE A 147 -9.78 4.13 -8.44
CA ILE A 147 -8.94 4.93 -9.33
C ILE A 147 -8.22 4.05 -10.34
N SER A 148 -8.06 4.54 -11.55
CA SER A 148 -7.36 3.86 -12.63
C SER A 148 -6.17 4.67 -13.14
N ILE A 149 -5.22 3.99 -13.77
CA ILE A 149 -4.17 4.61 -14.56
C ILE A 149 -4.62 4.53 -16.02
N PRO A 150 -4.74 5.65 -16.76
CA PRO A 150 -5.15 5.60 -18.15
C PRO A 150 -4.06 4.92 -18.99
N LEU A 151 -4.45 3.88 -19.71
CA LEU A 151 -3.59 3.11 -20.60
C LEU A 151 -4.01 3.38 -22.04
N HIS A 152 -3.03 3.61 -22.92
CA HIS A 152 -3.27 3.93 -24.33
C HIS A 152 -2.78 2.82 -25.29
N GLY A 153 -2.23 1.75 -24.71
CA GLY A 153 -1.72 0.59 -25.45
C GLY A 153 -2.76 -0.53 -25.61
N LYS A 154 -2.30 -1.67 -26.10
CA LYS A 154 -3.12 -2.88 -26.23
C LYS A 154 -3.13 -3.77 -24.97
N ILE A 155 -2.19 -3.54 -24.06
CA ILE A 155 -2.06 -4.26 -22.79
C ILE A 155 -3.01 -3.60 -21.79
N GLU A 156 -3.82 -4.40 -21.11
CA GLU A 156 -4.91 -3.93 -20.25
C GLU A 156 -4.49 -3.61 -18.80
N SER A 157 -3.28 -3.98 -18.39
CA SER A 157 -2.79 -3.75 -17.03
C SER A 157 -1.29 -3.50 -16.98
N LEU A 158 -0.84 -2.78 -15.93
CA LEU A 158 0.57 -2.64 -15.58
C LEU A 158 0.97 -3.69 -14.53
N ASN A 159 2.27 -3.99 -14.46
CA ASN A 159 2.81 -4.65 -13.28
C ASN A 159 2.44 -3.86 -12.02
N VAL A 160 2.08 -4.54 -10.93
CA VAL A 160 1.54 -3.93 -9.71
C VAL A 160 2.52 -2.94 -9.07
N SER A 161 3.83 -3.20 -9.10
CA SER A 161 4.83 -2.28 -8.54
C SER A 161 4.99 -1.02 -9.40
N VAL A 162 4.85 -1.12 -10.71
CA VAL A 162 4.84 0.02 -11.64
C VAL A 162 3.58 0.85 -11.44
N ALA A 163 2.42 0.21 -11.37
CA ALA A 163 1.14 0.88 -11.09
C ALA A 163 1.19 1.63 -9.75
N CYS A 164 1.67 0.97 -8.71
CA CYS A 164 1.86 1.57 -7.39
C CYS A 164 2.74 2.82 -7.47
N GLY A 165 3.90 2.72 -8.12
CA GLY A 165 4.81 3.86 -8.29
C GLY A 165 4.15 5.03 -9.00
N THR A 166 3.42 4.77 -10.08
CA THR A 166 2.71 5.81 -10.84
C THR A 166 1.70 6.56 -9.97
N ILE A 167 0.89 5.82 -9.18
CA ILE A 167 -0.12 6.41 -8.27
C ILE A 167 0.57 7.23 -7.17
N LEU A 168 1.59 6.67 -6.52
CA LEU A 168 2.26 7.34 -5.41
C LEU A 168 2.97 8.64 -5.85
N PHE A 169 3.60 8.64 -7.03
CA PHE A 169 4.23 9.86 -7.56
C PHE A 169 3.22 10.91 -7.98
N GLU A 170 2.06 10.54 -8.53
CA GLU A 170 0.98 11.49 -8.80
C GLU A 170 0.44 12.09 -7.50
N MET A 171 0.24 11.27 -6.48
CA MET A 171 -0.17 11.72 -5.15
C MET A 171 0.81 12.76 -4.55
N ILE A 172 2.13 12.53 -4.69
CA ILE A 172 3.14 13.51 -4.25
C ILE A 172 3.07 14.78 -5.08
N ARG A 173 2.93 14.66 -6.40
CA ARG A 173 2.81 15.82 -7.28
C ARG A 173 1.70 16.75 -6.80
N GLN A 174 0.53 16.21 -6.45
CA GLN A 174 -0.59 16.99 -5.94
C GLN A 174 -0.34 17.63 -4.57
N LYS A 175 0.49 17.01 -3.72
CA LYS A 175 0.79 17.54 -2.38
C LYS A 175 1.85 18.64 -2.36
N LYS A 176 2.78 18.61 -3.31
CA LYS A 176 3.97 19.47 -3.26
C LYS A 176 4.03 20.52 -4.36
N TYR A 177 3.28 20.33 -5.41
CA TYR A 177 3.27 21.17 -6.62
C TYR A 177 1.85 21.54 -7.05
#